data_a0bcd1ba3d60f989f83ca13385ce9202
#
_entry.id   a0bcd1ba3d60f989f83ca13385ce9202
#
_cell.length_a   1.000
_cell.length_b   1.000
_cell.length_c   1.000
_cell.angle_alpha   90.00
_cell.angle_beta   90.00
_cell.angle_gamma   90.00
#
_symmetry.space_group_name_H-M   'P 1'
#
loop_
_entity.id
_entity.type
_entity.pdbx_description
1 polymer ?
#
loop_
_entity_poly.entity_id
_entity_poly.type
_entity_poly.pdbx_seq_one_letter_code
_entity_poly.pdbx_strand_id
1 'polypeptide(L)'
;ATQMVNGEEEREIRKKLLKRGNQLLDKLEEIRDALLTGYIATDKLIDISRMVKEKQAETSDPKLQEIMAEIELRVEVELAKLTK
;
A
#
# COMPACT_ATOMS: atom_id res chain seq x y z
N ALA A 1 15.79 30.78 -22.13
CA ALA A 1 15.94 29.45 -22.76
C ALA A 1 15.25 28.41 -21.91
N THR A 2 14.29 27.77 -22.47
CA THR A 2 13.60 26.66 -21.84
C THR A 2 14.57 25.50 -21.71
N GLN A 3 14.90 25.17 -20.49
CA GLN A 3 15.64 23.94 -20.25
C GLN A 3 14.68 22.78 -20.35
N MET A 4 14.85 22.02 -21.38
CA MET A 4 14.13 20.76 -21.49
C MET A 4 14.87 19.72 -20.68
N VAL A 5 14.14 19.03 -19.83
CA VAL A 5 14.67 17.85 -19.14
C VAL A 5 15.11 16.87 -20.22
N ASN A 6 16.37 16.44 -20.21
CA ASN A 6 16.85 15.51 -21.22
C ASN A 6 16.25 14.12 -20.96
N GLY A 7 16.30 13.26 -21.99
CA GLY A 7 15.69 11.94 -21.92
C GLY A 7 16.23 11.05 -20.81
N GLU A 8 17.49 11.24 -20.43
CA GLU A 8 18.10 10.46 -19.35
C GLU A 8 17.54 10.85 -18.00
N GLU A 9 17.36 12.15 -17.74
CA GLU A 9 16.79 12.62 -16.49
C GLU A 9 15.35 12.17 -16.35
N GLU A 10 14.57 12.23 -17.41
CA GLU A 10 13.21 11.72 -17.42
C GLU A 10 13.15 10.24 -17.09
N ARG A 11 14.02 9.45 -17.70
CA ARG A 11 14.09 8.01 -17.45
C ARG A 11 14.43 7.72 -16.01
N GLU A 12 15.36 8.45 -15.42
CA GLU A 12 15.74 8.27 -14.03
C GLU A 12 14.61 8.61 -13.08
N ILE A 13 13.88 9.70 -13.36
CA ILE A 13 12.73 10.09 -12.58
C ILE A 13 11.66 8.99 -12.65
N ARG A 14 11.38 8.47 -13.85
CA ARG A 14 10.43 7.37 -14.03
C ARG A 14 10.84 6.12 -13.29
N LYS A 15 12.13 5.76 -13.36
CA LYS A 15 12.66 4.60 -12.65
C LYS A 15 12.47 4.75 -11.14
N LYS A 16 12.75 5.93 -10.60
CA LYS A 16 12.56 6.19 -9.17
C LYS A 16 11.09 6.09 -8.77
N LEU A 17 10.20 6.63 -9.59
CA LEU A 17 8.77 6.56 -9.33
C LEU A 17 8.25 5.14 -9.40
N LEU A 18 8.69 4.36 -10.39
CA LEU A 18 8.32 2.96 -10.53
C LEU A 18 8.88 2.13 -9.37
N LYS A 19 10.10 2.40 -8.96
CA LYS A 19 10.72 1.71 -7.84
C LYS A 19 9.95 1.99 -6.55
N ARG A 20 9.55 3.24 -6.31
CA ARG A 20 8.74 3.59 -5.15
C ARG A 20 7.38 2.89 -5.17
N GLY A 21 6.73 2.86 -6.33
CA GLY A 21 5.47 2.15 -6.49
C GLY A 21 5.61 0.67 -6.22
N ASN A 22 6.67 0.05 -6.73
CA ASN A 22 6.94 -1.37 -6.50
C ASN A 22 7.26 -1.65 -5.05
N GLN A 23 8.02 -0.77 -4.38
CA GLN A 23 8.31 -0.92 -2.96
C GLN A 23 7.06 -0.82 -2.10
N LEU A 24 6.14 0.09 -2.45
CA LEU A 24 4.88 0.20 -1.75
C LEU A 24 4.04 -1.04 -1.97
N LEU A 25 3.97 -1.55 -3.19
CA LEU A 25 3.24 -2.77 -3.49
C LEU A 25 3.81 -3.96 -2.71
N ASP A 26 5.14 -4.12 -2.71
CA ASP A 26 5.80 -5.17 -1.94
C ASP A 26 5.48 -5.07 -0.46
N LYS A 27 5.50 -3.87 0.08
CA LYS A 27 5.17 -3.63 1.50
C LYS A 27 3.73 -4.02 1.80
N LEU A 28 2.81 -3.65 0.93
CA LEU A 28 1.40 -3.99 1.09
C LEU A 28 1.18 -5.49 0.97
N GLU A 29 1.89 -6.17 0.07
CA GLU A 29 1.82 -7.63 -0.04
C GLU A 29 2.32 -8.31 1.24
N GLU A 30 3.40 -7.81 1.83
CA GLU A 30 3.90 -8.31 3.12
C GLU A 30 2.85 -8.15 4.21
N ILE A 31 2.20 -7.00 4.26
CA ILE A 31 1.13 -6.73 5.23
C ILE A 31 -0.04 -7.70 5.02
N ARG A 32 -0.45 -7.89 3.77
CA ARG A 32 -1.52 -8.84 3.44
C ARG A 32 -1.16 -10.25 3.91
N ASP A 33 0.05 -10.68 3.62
CA ASP A 33 0.50 -12.03 3.99
C ASP A 33 0.55 -12.19 5.51
N ALA A 34 1.01 -11.16 6.22
CA ALA A 34 1.02 -11.17 7.69
C ALA A 34 -0.40 -11.25 8.26
N LEU A 35 -1.35 -10.53 7.66
CA LEU A 35 -2.76 -10.59 8.06
C LEU A 35 -3.35 -12.00 7.91
N LEU A 36 -2.92 -12.71 6.88
CA LEU A 36 -3.39 -14.08 6.63
C LEU A 36 -2.91 -15.07 7.71
N THR A 37 -1.85 -14.75 8.44
CA THR A 37 -1.39 -15.60 9.55
C THR A 37 -2.31 -15.53 10.76
N GLY A 38 -3.04 -14.44 10.92
CA GLY A 38 -3.92 -14.23 12.08
C GLY A 38 -3.21 -13.85 13.36
N TYR A 39 -1.92 -13.56 13.33
CA TYR A 39 -1.11 -13.25 14.52
C TYR A 39 -0.74 -11.76 14.64
N ILE A 40 -1.66 -10.89 14.26
CA ILE A 40 -1.42 -9.44 14.35
C ILE A 40 -2.22 -8.87 15.53
N ALA A 41 -1.54 -8.08 16.36
CA ALA A 41 -2.17 -7.44 17.52
C ALA A 41 -3.22 -6.41 17.07
N THR A 42 -4.23 -6.22 17.91
CA THR A 42 -5.38 -5.34 17.63
C THR A 42 -4.95 -3.91 17.27
N ASP A 43 -4.05 -3.34 18.06
CA ASP A 43 -3.55 -1.99 17.82
C ASP A 43 -2.83 -1.88 16.47
N LYS A 44 -2.13 -2.92 16.08
CA LYS A 44 -1.47 -2.99 14.78
C LYS A 44 -2.49 -3.05 13.64
N LEU A 45 -3.57 -3.80 13.83
CA LEU A 45 -4.67 -3.88 12.85
C LEU A 45 -5.29 -2.50 12.63
N ILE A 46 -5.50 -1.75 13.69
CA ILE A 46 -6.05 -0.39 13.62
C ILE A 46 -5.10 0.53 12.86
N ASP A 47 -3.81 0.44 13.14
CA ASP A 47 -2.78 1.24 12.45
C ASP A 47 -2.75 0.94 10.96
N ILE A 48 -2.81 -0.34 10.61
CA ILE A 48 -2.83 -0.78 9.21
C ILE A 48 -4.07 -0.22 8.50
N SER A 49 -5.23 -0.31 9.13
CA SER A 49 -6.47 0.22 8.56
C SER A 49 -6.36 1.72 8.28
N ARG A 50 -5.82 2.46 9.23
CA ARG A 50 -5.65 3.91 9.09
C ARG A 50 -4.69 4.25 7.94
N MET A 51 -3.55 3.58 7.91
CA MET A 51 -2.55 3.77 6.86
C MET A 51 -3.12 3.49 5.47
N VAL A 52 -3.84 2.38 5.34
CA VAL A 52 -4.43 1.98 4.05
C VAL A 52 -5.46 3.00 3.58
N LYS A 53 -6.32 3.50 4.47
CA LYS A 53 -7.31 4.52 4.13
C LYS A 53 -6.65 5.80 3.63
N GLU A 54 -5.58 6.23 4.30
CA GLU A 54 -4.82 7.39 3.87
C GLU A 54 -4.20 7.20 2.49
N LYS A 55 -3.59 6.04 2.25
CA LYS A 55 -2.97 5.73 0.97
C LYS A 55 -3.98 5.56 -0.15
N GLN A 56 -5.16 5.03 0.12
CA GLN A 56 -6.21 4.92 -0.87
C GLN A 56 -6.66 6.28 -1.37
N ALA A 57 -6.71 7.27 -0.48
CA ALA A 57 -7.08 8.63 -0.85
C ALA A 57 -6.03 9.31 -1.73
N GLU A 58 -4.77 8.88 -1.64
CA GLU A 58 -3.64 9.48 -2.33
C GLU A 58 -3.29 8.82 -3.67
N THR A 59 -3.72 7.60 -3.91
CA THR A 59 -3.31 6.86 -5.10
C THR A 59 -4.46 6.55 -6.03
N SER A 60 -4.17 6.59 -7.34
CA SER A 60 -5.11 6.18 -8.38
C SER A 60 -4.64 4.91 -9.09
N ASP A 61 -3.54 4.30 -8.67
CA ASP A 61 -3.02 3.09 -9.28
C ASP A 61 -3.96 1.92 -9.00
N PRO A 62 -4.51 1.26 -10.05
CA PRO A 62 -5.47 0.16 -9.86
C PRO A 62 -4.91 -1.02 -9.06
N LYS A 63 -3.64 -1.35 -9.24
CA LYS A 63 -3.02 -2.47 -8.52
C LYS A 63 -2.90 -2.18 -7.03
N LEU A 64 -2.51 -0.94 -6.69
CA LEU A 64 -2.42 -0.52 -5.31
C LEU A 64 -3.81 -0.44 -4.68
N GLN A 65 -4.79 0.06 -5.41
CA GLN A 65 -6.17 0.12 -4.93
C GLN A 65 -6.70 -1.28 -4.62
N GLU A 66 -6.43 -2.23 -5.50
CA GLU A 66 -6.89 -3.60 -5.33
C GLU A 66 -6.31 -4.24 -4.07
N ILE A 67 -4.99 -4.16 -3.88
CA ILE A 67 -4.36 -4.78 -2.72
C ILE A 67 -4.76 -4.07 -1.43
N MET A 68 -4.93 -2.75 -1.47
CA MET A 68 -5.40 -2.00 -0.30
C MET A 68 -6.83 -2.39 0.09
N ALA A 69 -7.69 -2.65 -0.88
CA ALA A 69 -9.04 -3.14 -0.61
C ALA A 69 -9.00 -4.54 0.02
N GLU A 70 -8.13 -5.41 -0.45
CA GLU A 70 -7.94 -6.73 0.15
C GLU A 70 -7.47 -6.63 1.61
N ILE A 71 -6.53 -5.74 1.88
CA ILE A 71 -6.01 -5.52 3.22
C ILE A 71 -7.11 -5.00 4.15
N GLU A 72 -7.89 -4.01 3.71
CA GLU A 72 -9.00 -3.48 4.50
C GLU A 72 -10.02 -4.55 4.87
N LEU A 73 -10.40 -5.36 3.88
CA LEU A 73 -11.35 -6.43 4.10
C LEU A 73 -10.81 -7.42 5.13
N ARG A 74 -9.54 -7.79 5.01
CA ARG A 74 -8.92 -8.73 5.95
C ARG A 74 -8.79 -8.16 7.35
N VAL A 75 -8.45 -6.88 7.47
CA VAL A 75 -8.41 -6.20 8.77
C VAL A 75 -9.79 -6.24 9.43
N GLU A 76 -10.85 -5.96 8.68
CA GLU A 76 -12.21 -6.03 9.19
C GLU A 76 -12.57 -7.42 9.69
N VAL A 77 -12.20 -8.46 8.93
CA VAL A 77 -12.43 -9.85 9.33
C VAL A 77 -11.71 -10.17 10.63
N GLU A 78 -10.43 -9.77 10.74
CA GLU A 78 -9.66 -10.04 11.96
C GLU A 78 -10.18 -9.27 13.17
N LEU A 79 -10.60 -8.01 12.99
CA LEU A 79 -11.20 -7.23 14.06
C LEU A 79 -12.54 -7.82 14.49
N ALA A 80 -13.34 -8.30 13.55
CA ALA A 80 -14.62 -8.94 13.86
C ALA A 80 -14.45 -10.19 14.71
N LYS A 81 -13.38 -10.95 14.49
CA LYS A 81 -13.08 -12.13 15.31
C LYS A 81 -12.80 -11.77 16.76
N LEU A 82 -12.25 -10.58 17.00
CA LEU A 82 -11.88 -10.13 18.34
C LEU A 82 -13.06 -9.54 19.12
N THR A 83 -14.14 -9.20 18.44
CA THR A 83 -15.31 -8.55 19.08
C THR A 83 -16.44 -9.53 19.41
N LYS A 84 -16.19 -10.80 19.35
CA LYS A 84 -17.17 -11.81 19.72
C LYS A 84 -17.44 -11.83 21.21
#